data_184c918c5093b95a484c5754e498bd5a
#
_entry.id   184c918c5093b95a484c5754e498bd5a
#
_cell.length_a   1.000
_cell.length_b   1.000
_cell.length_c   1.000
_cell.angle_alpha   90.00
_cell.angle_beta   90.00
_cell.angle_gamma   90.00
#
_symmetry.space_group_name_H-M   'P 1'
#
loop_
_entity.id
_entity.type
_entity.pdbx_description
1 polymer ?
#
loop_
_entity_poly.entity_id
_entity_poly.type
_entity_poly.pdbx_seq_one_letter_code
_entity_poly.pdbx_strand_id
1 'polypeptide(L)'
;MSELCLRLARPGEGPAIVDFINRHFDMQLPLVNRPEFYDFYFAGPAGGAPQFAVAEQDGEYLSAAGYIPAGQAPGADAWVSIWVAAKGHNGVGLQLMDALPGLLGARVLACNNIRANTCALYEFLGWTAERLPHYYRLGTPGPDGWTLAVPGDGTETAPLPVGGDLALEPVADAAALEALGLPRTPHTPRKDLWYLRRRYFEYPYFHYDVWAVREGGRLLAYLITRTVTAAETGCAPVVRIVDFIGPDSVLPRLGAALDKLLREAGAEYLDCYNAGIPAETWRAAGLRERLLGDGVTIPNYLTPPLQENTEYYYFTSAPENFVLFKADGDQDRPNLG
;
A
#
# COMPACT_ATOMS: atom_id res chain seq x y z
N MET A 1 22.35 7.20 -34.72
CA MET A 1 21.72 7.16 -33.37
C MET A 1 21.42 5.71 -33.10
N SER A 2 21.89 5.17 -31.99
CA SER A 2 21.50 3.82 -31.58
C SER A 2 20.03 3.76 -31.23
N GLU A 3 19.46 2.60 -31.31
CA GLU A 3 18.07 2.34 -30.96
C GLU A 3 17.86 2.43 -29.44
N LEU A 4 16.74 2.99 -29.00
CA LEU A 4 16.35 3.01 -27.60
C LEU A 4 16.01 1.59 -27.16
N CYS A 5 16.67 1.10 -26.12
CA CYS A 5 16.46 -0.24 -25.54
C CYS A 5 15.67 -0.13 -24.24
N LEU A 6 14.48 -0.74 -24.19
CA LEU A 6 13.64 -0.86 -22.99
C LEU A 6 13.79 -2.29 -22.45
N ARG A 7 14.24 -2.46 -21.22
CA ARG A 7 14.58 -3.76 -20.67
C ARG A 7 14.51 -3.81 -19.15
N LEU A 8 14.43 -5.00 -18.58
CA LEU A 8 14.71 -5.21 -17.17
C LEU A 8 16.21 -5.04 -16.89
N ALA A 9 16.53 -4.63 -15.67
CA ALA A 9 17.89 -4.52 -15.18
C ALA A 9 18.61 -5.88 -15.21
N ARG A 10 19.93 -5.86 -15.36
CA ARG A 10 20.79 -7.04 -15.33
C ARG A 10 21.46 -7.17 -13.95
N PRO A 11 21.95 -8.36 -13.60
CA PRO A 11 22.74 -8.53 -12.40
C PRO A 11 23.93 -7.55 -12.35
N GLY A 12 24.14 -6.91 -11.20
CA GLY A 12 25.20 -5.95 -10.99
C GLY A 12 24.90 -4.49 -11.39
N GLU A 13 23.77 -4.21 -12.05
CA GLU A 13 23.44 -2.84 -12.47
C GLU A 13 22.85 -1.96 -11.34
N GLY A 14 22.51 -2.54 -10.19
CA GLY A 14 21.89 -1.80 -9.07
C GLY A 14 22.60 -0.49 -8.72
N PRO A 15 23.92 -0.47 -8.44
CA PRO A 15 24.62 0.78 -8.11
C PRO A 15 24.52 1.85 -9.19
N ALA A 16 24.66 1.48 -10.47
CA ALA A 16 24.56 2.44 -11.57
C ALA A 16 23.15 3.00 -11.74
N ILE A 17 22.12 2.19 -11.48
CA ILE A 17 20.71 2.64 -11.50
C ILE A 17 20.45 3.59 -10.32
N VAL A 18 20.94 3.29 -9.13
CA VAL A 18 20.82 4.17 -7.95
C VAL A 18 21.51 5.51 -8.22
N ASP A 19 22.70 5.51 -8.79
CA ASP A 19 23.41 6.74 -9.18
C ASP A 19 22.63 7.55 -10.21
N PHE A 20 21.99 6.89 -11.18
CA PHE A 20 21.12 7.55 -12.14
C PHE A 20 19.91 8.20 -11.45
N ILE A 21 19.23 7.47 -10.56
CA ILE A 21 18.09 7.98 -9.78
C ILE A 21 18.50 9.21 -8.98
N ASN A 22 19.61 9.14 -8.24
CA ASN A 22 20.12 10.25 -7.42
C ASN A 22 20.50 11.51 -8.23
N ARG A 23 20.93 11.35 -9.48
CA ARG A 23 21.24 12.48 -10.38
C ARG A 23 20.01 13.18 -10.94
N HIS A 24 18.88 12.46 -11.07
CA HIS A 24 17.70 12.95 -11.78
C HIS A 24 16.48 13.15 -10.88
N PHE A 25 16.54 12.72 -9.63
CA PHE A 25 15.52 13.01 -8.62
C PHE A 25 15.92 14.24 -7.82
N ASP A 26 14.95 15.10 -7.48
CA ASP A 26 15.22 16.37 -6.80
C ASP A 26 15.66 16.22 -5.32
N MET A 27 15.63 14.99 -4.79
CA MET A 27 16.05 14.66 -3.42
C MET A 27 16.67 13.26 -3.37
N GLN A 28 17.52 13.01 -2.37
CA GLN A 28 17.98 11.65 -2.10
C GLN A 28 16.82 10.83 -1.51
N LEU A 29 16.41 9.80 -2.23
CA LEU A 29 15.33 8.93 -1.81
C LEU A 29 15.82 7.89 -0.80
N PRO A 30 15.28 7.82 0.43
CA PRO A 30 15.64 6.77 1.38
C PRO A 30 15.46 5.36 0.82
N LEU A 31 14.47 5.14 -0.04
CA LEU A 31 14.16 3.84 -0.65
C LEU A 31 15.32 3.19 -1.41
N VAL A 32 16.18 3.98 -2.03
CA VAL A 32 17.35 3.46 -2.78
C VAL A 32 18.68 3.75 -2.10
N ASN A 33 18.70 4.70 -1.15
CA ASN A 33 19.95 5.13 -0.50
C ASN A 33 20.15 4.50 0.90
N ARG A 34 19.12 3.90 1.48
CA ARG A 34 19.27 3.12 2.71
C ARG A 34 19.31 1.64 2.37
N PRO A 35 20.41 0.92 2.75
CA PRO A 35 20.57 -0.50 2.40
C PRO A 35 19.37 -1.36 2.79
N GLU A 36 18.81 -1.15 3.98
CA GLU A 36 17.69 -1.93 4.47
C GLU A 36 16.40 -1.77 3.65
N PHE A 37 16.17 -0.59 3.03
CA PHE A 37 15.06 -0.41 2.09
C PHE A 37 15.39 -0.96 0.71
N TYR A 38 16.60 -0.69 0.22
CA TYR A 38 17.03 -1.22 -1.07
C TYR A 38 16.98 -2.75 -1.07
N ASP A 39 17.54 -3.38 -0.05
CA ASP A 39 17.57 -4.83 0.07
C ASP A 39 16.15 -5.43 0.22
N PHE A 40 15.29 -4.74 0.93
CA PHE A 40 13.90 -5.19 1.10
C PHE A 40 13.08 -5.03 -0.17
N TYR A 41 13.17 -3.91 -0.88
CA TYR A 41 12.26 -3.61 -1.99
C TYR A 41 12.84 -3.95 -3.36
N PHE A 42 14.15 -3.79 -3.58
CA PHE A 42 14.74 -3.79 -4.92
C PHE A 42 15.86 -4.78 -5.16
N ALA A 43 16.49 -5.34 -4.14
CA ALA A 43 17.65 -6.22 -4.33
C ALA A 43 17.14 -7.50 -4.96
N GLY A 44 16.49 -7.96 -5.63
CA GLY A 44 16.18 -9.27 -6.21
C GLY A 44 16.74 -10.47 -5.43
N PRO A 45 16.57 -11.66 -5.92
CA PRO A 45 17.16 -12.84 -5.29
C PRO A 45 18.70 -12.74 -5.29
N ALA A 46 19.35 -13.37 -4.32
CA ALA A 46 20.80 -13.33 -4.17
C ALA A 46 21.53 -13.65 -5.49
N GLY A 47 22.38 -12.71 -5.95
CA GLY A 47 23.07 -12.80 -7.24
C GLY A 47 22.21 -12.55 -8.47
N GLY A 48 20.93 -12.22 -8.29
CA GLY A 48 20.00 -11.89 -9.36
C GLY A 48 20.04 -10.42 -9.80
N ALA A 49 19.16 -10.07 -10.73
CA ALA A 49 18.98 -8.70 -11.17
C ALA A 49 18.16 -7.90 -10.15
N PRO A 50 18.49 -6.62 -9.95
CA PRO A 50 17.67 -5.75 -9.12
C PRO A 50 16.30 -5.49 -9.78
N GLN A 51 15.29 -5.23 -8.98
CA GLN A 51 13.90 -5.05 -9.43
C GLN A 51 13.68 -3.67 -10.04
N PHE A 52 14.35 -3.43 -11.18
CA PHE A 52 14.23 -2.23 -11.99
C PHE A 52 14.04 -2.57 -13.47
N ALA A 53 13.33 -1.70 -14.15
CA ALA A 53 13.35 -1.60 -15.61
C ALA A 53 14.06 -0.30 -16.00
N VAL A 54 14.74 -0.31 -17.12
CA VAL A 54 15.51 0.83 -17.62
C VAL A 54 15.24 1.08 -19.09
N ALA A 55 15.30 2.35 -19.48
CA ALA A 55 15.44 2.80 -20.87
C ALA A 55 16.90 3.22 -21.07
N GLU A 56 17.58 2.57 -22.01
CA GLU A 56 19.00 2.75 -22.28
C GLU A 56 19.23 3.13 -23.75
N GLN A 57 20.11 4.09 -24.01
CA GLN A 57 20.56 4.45 -25.33
C GLN A 57 22.04 4.83 -25.27
N ASP A 58 22.85 4.35 -26.22
CA ASP A 58 24.33 4.60 -26.30
C ASP A 58 25.09 4.24 -25.00
N GLY A 59 24.57 3.29 -24.20
CA GLY A 59 25.17 2.88 -22.93
C GLY A 59 24.80 3.77 -21.73
N GLU A 60 23.90 4.74 -21.92
CA GLU A 60 23.42 5.63 -20.86
C GLU A 60 21.96 5.35 -20.50
N TYR A 61 21.63 5.41 -19.21
CA TYR A 61 20.24 5.34 -18.77
C TYR A 61 19.53 6.66 -19.01
N LEU A 62 18.35 6.60 -19.63
CA LEU A 62 17.47 7.75 -19.89
C LEU A 62 16.22 7.71 -19.01
N SER A 63 15.84 6.53 -18.51
CA SER A 63 14.76 6.36 -17.52
C SER A 63 14.97 5.10 -16.71
N ALA A 64 14.49 5.10 -15.47
CA ALA A 64 14.46 3.93 -14.61
C ALA A 64 13.14 3.86 -13.84
N ALA A 65 12.58 2.65 -13.70
CA ALA A 65 11.40 2.36 -12.92
C ALA A 65 11.68 1.18 -11.97
N GLY A 66 11.59 1.42 -10.66
CA GLY A 66 11.64 0.39 -9.64
C GLY A 66 10.27 -0.24 -9.45
N TYR A 67 10.22 -1.55 -9.34
CA TYR A 67 8.98 -2.29 -9.14
C TYR A 67 9.08 -3.30 -7.99
N ILE A 68 7.92 -3.62 -7.42
CA ILE A 68 7.78 -4.57 -6.30
C ILE A 68 6.79 -5.63 -6.75
N PRO A 69 7.20 -6.90 -6.92
CA PRO A 69 6.28 -7.96 -7.34
C PRO A 69 5.35 -8.38 -6.21
N ALA A 70 4.12 -8.72 -6.55
CA ALA A 70 3.11 -9.26 -5.63
C ALA A 70 3.31 -10.76 -5.33
N GLY A 71 4.28 -11.39 -5.97
CA GLY A 71 4.60 -12.81 -5.78
C GLY A 71 5.89 -13.20 -6.49
N GLN A 72 6.33 -14.44 -6.26
CA GLN A 72 7.58 -14.96 -6.83
C GLN A 72 7.43 -15.59 -8.21
N ALA A 73 6.22 -15.91 -8.63
CA ALA A 73 6.00 -16.53 -9.93
C ALA A 73 6.40 -15.57 -11.07
N PRO A 74 7.00 -16.06 -12.16
CA PRO A 74 7.18 -15.28 -13.37
C PRO A 74 5.83 -14.68 -13.84
N GLY A 75 5.82 -13.40 -14.20
CA GLY A 75 4.60 -12.70 -14.59
C GLY A 75 3.68 -12.31 -13.43
N ALA A 76 4.20 -12.34 -12.20
CA ALA A 76 3.45 -11.82 -11.04
C ALA A 76 3.04 -10.36 -11.27
N ASP A 77 1.84 -10.00 -10.81
CA ASP A 77 1.40 -8.61 -10.74
C ASP A 77 2.42 -7.78 -9.94
N ALA A 78 2.50 -6.46 -10.16
CA ALA A 78 3.51 -5.64 -9.51
C ALA A 78 3.03 -4.22 -9.19
N TRP A 79 3.73 -3.57 -8.27
CA TRP A 79 3.60 -2.14 -8.00
C TRP A 79 4.84 -1.39 -8.49
N VAL A 80 4.64 -0.25 -9.13
CA VAL A 80 5.70 0.72 -9.35
C VAL A 80 5.93 1.50 -8.06
N SER A 81 7.20 1.63 -7.69
CA SER A 81 7.61 2.38 -6.49
C SER A 81 8.28 3.69 -6.87
N ILE A 82 9.29 3.64 -7.70
CA ILE A 82 10.10 4.78 -8.14
C ILE A 82 10.05 4.83 -9.65
N TRP A 83 9.83 6.02 -10.19
CA TRP A 83 9.96 6.27 -11.61
C TRP A 83 10.63 7.62 -11.84
N VAL A 84 11.70 7.60 -12.63
CA VAL A 84 12.48 8.79 -12.95
C VAL A 84 12.92 8.75 -14.42
N ALA A 85 12.97 9.93 -15.06
CA ALA A 85 13.50 10.10 -16.40
C ALA A 85 14.48 11.27 -16.45
N ALA A 86 15.52 11.16 -17.30
CA ALA A 86 16.48 12.23 -17.53
C ALA A 86 15.81 13.44 -18.15
N LYS A 87 16.15 14.63 -17.68
CA LYS A 87 15.66 15.90 -18.26
C LYS A 87 16.13 16.05 -19.71
N GLY A 88 15.28 16.55 -20.59
CA GLY A 88 15.60 16.74 -22.01
C GLY A 88 15.28 15.55 -22.93
N HIS A 89 14.91 14.39 -22.38
CA HIS A 89 14.51 13.20 -23.13
C HIS A 89 12.99 12.97 -23.04
N ASN A 90 12.23 13.89 -23.66
CA ASN A 90 10.77 13.88 -23.56
C ASN A 90 10.17 12.57 -24.10
N GLY A 91 9.27 11.98 -23.32
CA GLY A 91 8.52 10.77 -23.67
C GLY A 91 9.21 9.44 -23.40
N VAL A 92 10.54 9.38 -23.17
CA VAL A 92 11.25 8.13 -22.90
C VAL A 92 10.74 7.46 -21.61
N GLY A 93 10.48 8.25 -20.57
CA GLY A 93 9.89 7.73 -19.35
C GLY A 93 8.51 7.09 -19.56
N LEU A 94 7.65 7.72 -20.37
CA LEU A 94 6.33 7.17 -20.72
C LEU A 94 6.46 5.89 -21.55
N GLN A 95 7.41 5.84 -22.50
CA GLN A 95 7.66 4.60 -23.25
C GLN A 95 8.10 3.45 -22.33
N LEU A 96 8.94 3.73 -21.33
CA LEU A 96 9.33 2.71 -20.34
C LEU A 96 8.11 2.23 -19.53
N MET A 97 7.26 3.16 -19.07
CA MET A 97 6.07 2.81 -18.31
C MET A 97 5.07 2.00 -19.13
N ASP A 98 4.85 2.37 -20.40
CA ASP A 98 3.99 1.63 -21.32
C ASP A 98 4.49 0.20 -21.58
N ALA A 99 5.80 0.04 -21.72
CA ALA A 99 6.42 -1.26 -21.94
C ALA A 99 6.50 -2.14 -20.67
N LEU A 100 6.44 -1.54 -19.49
CA LEU A 100 6.75 -2.22 -18.23
C LEU A 100 5.86 -3.44 -17.94
N PRO A 101 4.53 -3.42 -18.13
CA PRO A 101 3.71 -4.64 -17.97
C PRO A 101 4.17 -5.79 -18.85
N GLY A 102 4.50 -5.52 -20.12
CA GLY A 102 5.02 -6.49 -21.07
C GLY A 102 6.40 -7.03 -20.68
N LEU A 103 7.31 -6.17 -20.23
CA LEU A 103 8.63 -6.57 -19.75
C LEU A 103 8.57 -7.50 -18.54
N LEU A 104 7.62 -7.27 -17.65
CA LEU A 104 7.38 -8.09 -16.45
C LEU A 104 6.57 -9.34 -16.76
N GLY A 105 5.81 -9.35 -17.84
CA GLY A 105 4.75 -10.32 -18.10
C GLY A 105 3.59 -10.19 -17.10
N ALA A 106 3.50 -9.04 -16.42
CA ALA A 106 2.49 -8.77 -15.39
C ALA A 106 1.15 -8.44 -16.04
N ARG A 107 0.07 -8.98 -15.48
CA ARG A 107 -1.29 -8.66 -15.91
C ARG A 107 -1.73 -7.31 -15.34
N VAL A 108 -1.35 -7.02 -14.10
CA VAL A 108 -1.69 -5.77 -13.41
C VAL A 108 -0.41 -5.08 -12.95
N LEU A 109 -0.28 -3.83 -13.35
CA LEU A 109 0.70 -2.90 -12.83
C LEU A 109 -0.05 -1.77 -12.11
N ALA A 110 0.33 -1.45 -10.90
CA ALA A 110 -0.29 -0.40 -10.11
C ALA A 110 0.75 0.46 -9.39
N CYS A 111 0.34 1.57 -8.85
CA CYS A 111 1.15 2.36 -7.95
C CYS A 111 0.27 2.99 -6.88
N ASN A 112 0.73 2.95 -5.65
CA ASN A 112 0.14 3.65 -4.53
C ASN A 112 0.91 4.96 -4.31
N ASN A 113 0.19 6.06 -4.06
CA ASN A 113 0.76 7.37 -3.76
C ASN A 113 1.50 8.04 -4.95
N ILE A 114 0.82 8.15 -6.09
CA ILE A 114 1.25 9.03 -7.17
C ILE A 114 0.88 10.49 -6.84
N ARG A 115 1.52 11.44 -7.51
CA ARG A 115 1.16 12.85 -7.40
C ARG A 115 -0.12 13.13 -8.20
N ALA A 116 -1.04 13.92 -7.66
CA ALA A 116 -2.30 14.26 -8.33
C ALA A 116 -2.09 14.83 -9.74
N ASN A 117 -1.06 15.66 -9.94
CA ASN A 117 -0.74 16.25 -11.24
C ASN A 117 -0.14 15.26 -12.25
N THR A 118 0.15 14.04 -11.86
CA THR A 118 0.62 12.97 -12.77
C THR A 118 -0.50 12.04 -13.24
N CYS A 119 -1.72 12.15 -12.72
CA CYS A 119 -2.84 11.31 -13.12
C CYS A 119 -3.05 11.31 -14.65
N ALA A 120 -3.04 12.49 -15.27
CA ALA A 120 -3.21 12.62 -16.72
C ALA A 120 -2.15 11.85 -17.56
N LEU A 121 -0.95 11.59 -17.01
CA LEU A 121 0.07 10.78 -17.69
C LEU A 121 -0.33 9.31 -17.76
N TYR A 122 -0.91 8.78 -16.67
CA TYR A 122 -1.37 7.40 -16.61
C TYR A 122 -2.66 7.19 -17.41
N GLU A 123 -3.57 8.17 -17.36
CA GLU A 123 -4.77 8.19 -18.23
C GLU A 123 -4.40 8.21 -19.72
N PHE A 124 -3.34 8.92 -20.10
CA PHE A 124 -2.81 8.90 -21.46
C PHE A 124 -2.32 7.51 -21.90
N LEU A 125 -1.81 6.70 -20.96
CA LEU A 125 -1.45 5.29 -21.20
C LEU A 125 -2.68 4.36 -21.24
N GLY A 126 -3.90 4.90 -21.08
CA GLY A 126 -5.14 4.13 -21.02
C GLY A 126 -5.38 3.45 -19.66
N TRP A 127 -4.66 3.89 -18.61
CA TRP A 127 -4.78 3.36 -17.25
C TRP A 127 -5.76 4.19 -16.42
N THR A 128 -6.27 3.61 -15.36
CA THR A 128 -7.11 4.32 -14.38
C THR A 128 -6.22 5.00 -13.35
N ALA A 129 -6.43 6.30 -13.11
CA ALA A 129 -5.73 7.04 -12.06
C ALA A 129 -6.72 7.89 -11.25
N GLU A 130 -6.81 7.64 -9.95
CA GLU A 130 -7.86 8.23 -9.10
C GLU A 130 -7.33 8.56 -7.69
N ARG A 131 -8.12 9.30 -6.93
CA ARG A 131 -7.91 9.51 -5.49
C ARG A 131 -8.14 8.20 -4.75
N LEU A 132 -7.25 7.87 -3.81
CA LEU A 132 -7.40 6.72 -2.93
C LEU A 132 -8.36 7.07 -1.78
N PRO A 133 -9.54 6.45 -1.70
CA PRO A 133 -10.50 6.70 -0.63
C PRO A 133 -9.93 6.39 0.75
N HIS A 134 -10.34 7.17 1.74
CA HIS A 134 -9.95 7.01 3.13
C HIS A 134 -11.18 6.72 3.98
N TYR A 135 -11.21 5.58 4.63
CA TYR A 135 -12.29 5.12 5.50
C TYR A 135 -11.85 5.21 6.95
N TYR A 136 -12.78 5.51 7.86
CA TYR A 136 -12.48 5.63 9.28
C TYR A 136 -13.66 5.22 10.16
N ARG A 137 -13.36 4.85 11.40
CA ARG A 137 -14.28 4.72 12.52
C ARG A 137 -13.66 5.42 13.72
N LEU A 138 -14.36 6.38 14.31
CA LEU A 138 -13.95 7.03 15.54
C LEU A 138 -14.16 6.09 16.73
N GLY A 139 -13.20 6.09 17.64
CA GLY A 139 -13.26 5.45 18.94
C GLY A 139 -13.91 6.34 19.99
N THR A 140 -13.34 6.33 21.18
CA THR A 140 -13.77 7.20 22.28
C THR A 140 -12.66 8.24 22.52
N PRO A 141 -13.01 9.53 22.60
CA PRO A 141 -12.02 10.55 22.95
C PRO A 141 -11.46 10.29 24.35
N GLY A 142 -10.19 10.66 24.53
CA GLY A 142 -9.54 10.63 25.83
C GLY A 142 -10.11 11.66 26.82
N PRO A 143 -9.58 11.71 28.05
CA PRO A 143 -10.03 12.69 29.06
C PRO A 143 -9.93 14.15 28.61
N ASP A 144 -8.94 14.45 27.77
CA ASP A 144 -8.68 15.80 27.22
C ASP A 144 -9.35 16.02 25.85
N GLY A 145 -10.26 15.14 25.44
CA GLY A 145 -10.92 15.18 24.15
C GLY A 145 -10.16 14.44 23.03
N TRP A 146 -10.41 14.84 21.80
CA TRP A 146 -9.72 14.35 20.61
C TRP A 146 -8.33 15.00 20.53
N THR A 147 -7.29 14.19 20.32
CA THR A 147 -5.91 14.66 20.26
C THR A 147 -5.32 14.56 18.85
N LEU A 148 -5.74 13.60 18.07
CA LEU A 148 -5.33 13.36 16.68
C LEU A 148 -6.46 13.66 15.70
N ALA A 149 -7.59 13.02 15.86
CA ALA A 149 -8.74 13.23 14.98
C ALA A 149 -9.43 14.59 15.26
N VAL A 150 -10.01 15.17 14.20
CA VAL A 150 -10.99 16.25 14.32
C VAL A 150 -12.30 15.74 13.75
N PRO A 151 -13.33 15.52 14.56
CA PRO A 151 -14.59 14.89 14.09
C PRO A 151 -15.49 15.79 13.24
N GLY A 152 -15.12 17.05 12.99
CA GLY A 152 -15.97 18.01 12.27
C GLY A 152 -17.16 18.49 13.08
N ASP A 153 -17.91 19.45 12.53
CA ASP A 153 -19.08 20.05 13.16
C ASP A 153 -20.40 19.27 12.91
N GLY A 154 -20.31 18.15 12.21
CA GLY A 154 -21.48 17.39 11.75
C GLY A 154 -22.00 16.37 12.76
N THR A 155 -23.22 15.92 12.55
CA THR A 155 -23.93 14.88 13.32
C THR A 155 -23.35 13.48 13.17
N GLU A 156 -22.24 13.33 12.46
CA GLU A 156 -21.68 12.03 12.06
C GLU A 156 -20.55 11.50 12.95
N THR A 157 -20.40 12.07 14.16
CA THR A 157 -19.43 11.56 15.16
C THR A 157 -19.89 10.26 15.82
N ALA A 158 -21.20 9.97 15.81
CA ALA A 158 -21.70 8.75 16.40
C ALA A 158 -21.18 7.52 15.63
N PRO A 159 -20.65 6.50 16.33
CA PRO A 159 -20.23 5.28 15.69
C PRO A 159 -21.36 4.65 14.87
N LEU A 160 -21.05 4.15 13.66
CA LEU A 160 -22.00 3.37 12.91
C LEU A 160 -22.32 2.08 13.69
N PRO A 161 -23.59 1.62 13.66
CA PRO A 161 -23.92 0.31 14.19
C PRO A 161 -23.04 -0.75 13.55
N VAL A 162 -22.53 -1.66 14.36
CA VAL A 162 -21.71 -2.77 13.88
C VAL A 162 -22.41 -4.09 14.19
N GLY A 163 -22.36 -4.97 13.21
CA GLY A 163 -22.77 -6.35 13.33
C GLY A 163 -21.61 -7.27 13.00
N GLY A 164 -21.93 -8.53 12.84
CA GLY A 164 -21.00 -9.55 12.40
C GLY A 164 -20.81 -10.65 13.43
N ASP A 165 -20.49 -11.80 12.90
CA ASP A 165 -20.40 -13.08 13.61
C ASP A 165 -19.02 -13.73 13.46
N LEU A 166 -18.11 -13.09 12.71
CA LEU A 166 -16.77 -13.57 12.52
C LEU A 166 -15.81 -12.95 13.52
N ALA A 167 -14.84 -13.76 13.96
CA ALA A 167 -13.79 -13.34 14.85
C ALA A 167 -12.46 -13.17 14.11
N LEU A 168 -11.55 -12.40 14.69
CA LEU A 168 -10.16 -12.27 14.27
C LEU A 168 -9.31 -13.20 15.14
N GLU A 169 -8.63 -14.15 14.50
CA GLU A 169 -7.70 -15.09 15.14
C GLU A 169 -6.28 -14.65 14.80
N PRO A 170 -5.38 -14.41 15.78
CA PRO A 170 -4.03 -13.96 15.48
C PRO A 170 -3.23 -15.06 14.77
N VAL A 171 -2.48 -14.68 13.74
CA VAL A 171 -1.49 -15.53 13.06
C VAL A 171 -0.14 -15.21 13.67
N ALA A 172 0.39 -16.14 14.45
CA ALA A 172 1.52 -15.89 15.33
C ALA A 172 2.83 -15.59 14.59
N ASP A 173 3.04 -16.24 13.44
CA ASP A 173 4.28 -16.15 12.67
C ASP A 173 4.10 -16.58 11.22
N ALA A 174 5.17 -16.48 10.44
CA ALA A 174 5.19 -16.88 9.04
C ALA A 174 4.91 -18.38 8.83
N ALA A 175 5.30 -19.24 9.76
CA ALA A 175 5.02 -20.68 9.64
C ALA A 175 3.53 -20.98 9.82
N ALA A 176 2.88 -20.28 10.74
CA ALA A 176 1.42 -20.36 10.90
C ALA A 176 0.68 -19.83 9.65
N LEU A 177 1.17 -18.75 9.04
CA LEU A 177 0.64 -18.23 7.76
C LEU A 177 0.74 -19.30 6.66
N GLU A 178 1.92 -19.92 6.52
CA GLU A 178 2.17 -20.95 5.49
C GLU A 178 1.27 -22.17 5.72
N ALA A 179 1.08 -22.58 6.96
CA ALA A 179 0.20 -23.71 7.30
C ALA A 179 -1.29 -23.44 6.98
N LEU A 180 -1.73 -22.19 7.13
CA LEU A 180 -3.10 -21.77 6.80
C LEU A 180 -3.32 -21.63 5.29
N GLY A 181 -2.29 -21.28 4.54
CA GLY A 181 -2.36 -21.03 3.09
C GLY A 181 -3.04 -19.72 2.73
N LEU A 182 -3.49 -19.60 1.48
CA LEU A 182 -4.15 -18.40 0.97
C LEU A 182 -5.67 -18.58 0.91
N PRO A 183 -6.45 -17.57 1.35
CA PRO A 183 -7.87 -17.54 1.09
C PRO A 183 -8.15 -17.31 -0.40
N ARG A 184 -9.33 -17.71 -0.84
CA ARG A 184 -9.79 -17.39 -2.20
C ARG A 184 -10.19 -15.91 -2.26
N THR A 185 -9.64 -15.19 -3.23
CA THR A 185 -10.01 -13.80 -3.51
C THR A 185 -10.03 -13.56 -5.02
N PRO A 186 -10.96 -12.73 -5.54
CA PRO A 186 -10.92 -12.28 -6.92
C PRO A 186 -9.90 -11.15 -7.15
N HIS A 187 -9.41 -10.53 -6.08
CA HIS A 187 -8.64 -9.28 -6.11
C HIS A 187 -7.31 -9.39 -6.85
N THR A 188 -6.95 -8.28 -7.46
CA THR A 188 -5.66 -8.02 -8.11
C THR A 188 -5.09 -6.69 -7.64
N PRO A 189 -3.77 -6.51 -7.53
CA PRO A 189 -2.67 -7.47 -7.75
C PRO A 189 -2.78 -8.72 -6.87
N ARG A 190 -2.48 -9.89 -7.45
CA ARG A 190 -2.60 -11.15 -6.74
C ARG A 190 -1.38 -11.39 -5.84
N LYS A 191 -1.57 -11.21 -4.54
CA LYS A 191 -0.54 -11.43 -3.51
C LYS A 191 -0.41 -12.93 -3.21
N ASP A 192 0.82 -13.45 -3.22
CA ASP A 192 1.11 -14.83 -2.80
C ASP A 192 1.62 -14.92 -1.35
N LEU A 193 1.84 -16.14 -0.85
CA LEU A 193 2.35 -16.35 0.52
C LEU A 193 3.73 -15.74 0.75
N TRP A 194 4.59 -15.73 -0.27
CA TRP A 194 5.90 -15.10 -0.18
C TRP A 194 5.77 -13.58 0.06
N TYR A 195 4.87 -12.92 -0.69
CA TYR A 195 4.61 -11.49 -0.49
C TYR A 195 4.09 -11.21 0.91
N LEU A 196 3.08 -11.97 1.38
CA LEU A 196 2.49 -11.78 2.71
C LEU A 196 3.51 -11.99 3.81
N ARG A 197 4.33 -13.07 3.73
CA ARG A 197 5.40 -13.34 4.68
C ARG A 197 6.39 -12.19 4.70
N ARG A 198 6.92 -11.82 3.54
CA ARG A 198 7.90 -10.76 3.40
C ARG A 198 7.37 -9.42 3.90
N ARG A 199 6.15 -9.06 3.51
CA ARG A 199 5.58 -7.75 3.83
C ARG A 199 5.16 -7.60 5.27
N TYR A 200 4.65 -8.65 5.90
CA TYR A 200 4.00 -8.53 7.21
C TYR A 200 4.75 -9.22 8.36
N PHE A 201 5.69 -10.09 8.09
CA PHE A 201 6.49 -10.75 9.12
C PHE A 201 7.99 -10.43 9.04
N GLU A 202 8.50 -10.06 7.86
CA GLU A 202 9.91 -9.78 7.65
C GLU A 202 10.21 -8.29 7.42
N TYR A 203 9.20 -7.40 7.46
CA TYR A 203 9.40 -5.97 7.27
C TYR A 203 10.19 -5.38 8.43
N PRO A 204 11.32 -4.67 8.17
CA PRO A 204 12.29 -4.34 9.22
C PRO A 204 11.86 -3.20 10.15
N TYR A 205 10.80 -2.45 9.82
CA TYR A 205 10.48 -1.21 10.54
C TYR A 205 9.20 -1.25 11.34
N PHE A 206 8.19 -1.96 10.84
CA PHE A 206 6.89 -1.99 11.50
C PHE A 206 6.49 -3.42 11.84
N HIS A 207 5.89 -3.56 12.99
CA HIS A 207 5.17 -4.77 13.35
C HIS A 207 3.73 -4.68 12.83
N TYR A 208 3.27 -5.78 12.23
CA TYR A 208 1.89 -5.93 11.76
C TYR A 208 1.22 -7.07 12.50
N ASP A 209 -0.05 -6.86 12.86
CA ASP A 209 -0.91 -7.91 13.36
C ASP A 209 -1.61 -8.55 12.17
N VAL A 210 -1.32 -9.82 11.90
CA VAL A 210 -1.99 -10.61 10.87
C VAL A 210 -3.08 -11.43 11.52
N TRP A 211 -4.29 -11.24 11.06
CA TRP A 211 -5.48 -11.89 11.59
C TRP A 211 -6.06 -12.85 10.55
N ALA A 212 -6.24 -14.12 10.91
CA ALA A 212 -7.02 -15.08 10.15
C ALA A 212 -8.51 -14.92 10.49
N VAL A 213 -9.34 -14.87 9.46
CA VAL A 213 -10.81 -14.92 9.58
C VAL A 213 -11.26 -16.29 9.16
N ARG A 214 -11.92 -17.02 10.06
CA ARG A 214 -12.31 -18.42 9.81
C ARG A 214 -13.78 -18.66 10.11
N GLU A 215 -14.35 -19.62 9.39
CA GLU A 215 -15.70 -20.13 9.63
C GLU A 215 -15.72 -21.65 9.47
N GLY A 216 -16.16 -22.36 10.46
CA GLY A 216 -16.20 -23.83 10.43
C GLY A 216 -14.85 -24.48 10.15
N GLY A 217 -13.76 -23.88 10.61
CA GLY A 217 -12.38 -24.32 10.36
C GLY A 217 -11.78 -23.89 9.02
N ARG A 218 -12.58 -23.35 8.11
CA ARG A 218 -12.11 -22.86 6.78
C ARG A 218 -11.63 -21.42 6.87
N LEU A 219 -10.46 -21.14 6.31
CA LEU A 219 -9.95 -19.79 6.14
C LEU A 219 -10.80 -19.04 5.09
N LEU A 220 -11.34 -17.89 5.48
CA LEU A 220 -12.12 -17.00 4.63
C LEU A 220 -11.30 -15.81 4.12
N ALA A 221 -10.52 -15.19 5.02
CA ALA A 221 -9.73 -14.01 4.70
C ALA A 221 -8.55 -13.86 5.66
N TYR A 222 -7.61 -12.99 5.29
CA TYR A 222 -6.71 -12.31 6.21
C TYR A 222 -7.07 -10.83 6.30
N LEU A 223 -7.05 -10.30 7.51
CA LEU A 223 -7.04 -8.87 7.79
C LEU A 223 -5.67 -8.53 8.37
N ILE A 224 -5.05 -7.47 7.89
CA ILE A 224 -3.77 -7.01 8.41
C ILE A 224 -3.95 -5.62 9.00
N THR A 225 -3.52 -5.46 10.26
CA THR A 225 -3.57 -4.19 10.97
C THR A 225 -2.20 -3.78 11.49
N ARG A 226 -2.07 -2.49 11.73
CA ARG A 226 -0.95 -1.92 12.47
C ARG A 226 -1.49 -1.01 13.55
N THR A 227 -1.11 -1.27 14.79
CA THR A 227 -1.39 -0.36 15.90
C THR A 227 -0.22 0.59 16.06
N VAL A 228 -0.47 1.90 15.95
CA VAL A 228 0.48 2.94 16.30
C VAL A 228 0.18 3.33 17.74
N THR A 229 1.13 3.11 18.62
CA THR A 229 0.94 3.25 20.07
C THR A 229 0.95 4.71 20.52
N ALA A 230 0.41 4.98 21.71
CA ALA A 230 0.51 6.31 22.31
C ALA A 230 1.97 6.75 22.54
N ALA A 231 2.89 5.84 22.75
CA ALA A 231 4.32 6.15 22.87
C ALA A 231 4.92 6.62 21.54
N GLU A 232 4.45 6.10 20.41
CA GLU A 232 4.90 6.52 19.08
C GLU A 232 4.29 7.83 18.63
N THR A 233 3.01 8.06 18.91
CA THR A 233 2.31 9.29 18.54
C THR A 233 2.60 10.45 19.50
N GLY A 234 2.94 10.15 20.75
CA GLY A 234 2.96 11.13 21.85
C GLY A 234 1.57 11.56 22.32
N CYS A 235 0.51 10.94 21.79
CA CYS A 235 -0.91 11.26 22.03
C CYS A 235 -1.71 9.98 22.26
N ALA A 236 -2.78 9.76 21.48
CA ALA A 236 -3.60 8.57 21.54
C ALA A 236 -3.07 7.48 20.59
N PRO A 237 -3.35 6.19 20.85
CA PRO A 237 -3.09 5.13 19.89
C PRO A 237 -4.07 5.21 18.70
N VAL A 238 -3.66 4.58 17.58
CA VAL A 238 -4.44 4.47 16.35
C VAL A 238 -4.33 3.04 15.82
N VAL A 239 -5.43 2.49 15.34
CA VAL A 239 -5.43 1.22 14.60
C VAL A 239 -5.58 1.48 13.12
N ARG A 240 -4.73 0.89 12.28
CA ARG A 240 -4.81 0.98 10.82
C ARG A 240 -5.08 -0.38 10.22
N ILE A 241 -6.10 -0.50 9.40
CA ILE A 241 -6.21 -1.59 8.45
C ILE A 241 -5.29 -1.25 7.28
N VAL A 242 -4.27 -2.05 7.09
CA VAL A 242 -3.25 -1.80 6.05
C VAL A 242 -3.36 -2.75 4.87
N ASP A 243 -4.07 -3.88 5.05
CA ASP A 243 -4.39 -4.82 3.97
C ASP A 243 -5.57 -5.75 4.34
N PHE A 244 -6.20 -6.30 3.30
CA PHE A 244 -7.23 -7.34 3.42
C PHE A 244 -7.14 -8.28 2.23
N ILE A 245 -7.05 -9.59 2.49
CA ILE A 245 -7.00 -10.63 1.46
C ILE A 245 -8.18 -11.57 1.68
N GLY A 246 -9.17 -11.50 0.82
CA GLY A 246 -10.39 -12.29 0.90
C GLY A 246 -11.50 -11.72 0.04
N PRO A 247 -12.68 -12.33 -0.02
CA PRO A 247 -13.82 -11.77 -0.71
C PRO A 247 -14.47 -10.64 0.10
N ASP A 248 -14.93 -9.58 -0.56
CA ASP A 248 -15.53 -8.38 0.05
C ASP A 248 -16.66 -8.71 1.02
N SER A 249 -17.41 -9.77 0.73
CA SER A 249 -18.56 -10.22 1.55
C SER A 249 -18.19 -10.62 2.99
N VAL A 250 -16.90 -10.80 3.28
CA VAL A 250 -16.41 -11.09 4.64
C VAL A 250 -16.36 -9.83 5.51
N LEU A 251 -16.02 -8.67 4.93
CA LEU A 251 -15.84 -7.42 5.66
C LEU A 251 -17.06 -6.99 6.50
N PRO A 252 -18.31 -6.99 5.98
CA PRO A 252 -19.48 -6.63 6.78
C PRO A 252 -19.68 -7.50 8.02
N ARG A 253 -19.20 -8.74 7.97
CA ARG A 253 -19.28 -9.70 9.08
C ARG A 253 -18.20 -9.50 10.14
N LEU A 254 -17.23 -8.60 9.90
CA LEU A 254 -16.14 -8.25 10.82
C LEU A 254 -16.43 -7.01 11.67
N GLY A 255 -17.53 -6.30 11.44
CA GLY A 255 -17.77 -5.01 12.10
C GLY A 255 -17.63 -5.06 13.62
N ALA A 256 -18.21 -6.06 14.30
CA ALA A 256 -18.09 -6.23 15.74
C ALA A 256 -16.63 -6.53 16.18
N ALA A 257 -15.89 -7.29 15.39
CA ALA A 257 -14.48 -7.60 15.68
C ALA A 257 -13.57 -6.37 15.48
N LEU A 258 -13.83 -5.54 14.47
CA LEU A 258 -13.12 -4.27 14.25
C LEU A 258 -13.40 -3.28 15.37
N ASP A 259 -14.65 -3.17 15.83
CA ASP A 259 -15.01 -2.35 16.98
C ASP A 259 -14.34 -2.83 18.27
N LYS A 260 -14.22 -4.14 18.45
CA LYS A 260 -13.48 -4.72 19.56
C LYS A 260 -12.00 -4.35 19.49
N LEU A 261 -11.33 -4.46 18.34
CA LEU A 261 -9.93 -4.04 18.16
C LEU A 261 -9.73 -2.58 18.54
N LEU A 262 -10.60 -1.70 18.03
CA LEU A 262 -10.56 -0.27 18.32
C LEU A 262 -10.64 0.01 19.82
N ARG A 263 -11.57 -0.63 20.53
CA ARG A 263 -11.77 -0.45 21.97
C ARG A 263 -10.65 -1.06 22.81
N GLU A 264 -10.16 -2.26 22.46
CA GLU A 264 -9.07 -2.93 23.20
C GLU A 264 -7.74 -2.18 23.06
N ALA A 265 -7.49 -1.56 21.91
CA ALA A 265 -6.34 -0.69 21.73
C ALA A 265 -6.48 0.66 22.45
N GLY A 266 -7.67 1.01 22.94
CA GLY A 266 -7.98 2.36 23.43
C GLY A 266 -7.73 3.42 22.36
N ALA A 267 -7.88 3.07 21.09
CA ALA A 267 -7.48 3.90 19.97
C ALA A 267 -8.49 5.02 19.72
N GLU A 268 -7.98 6.18 19.33
CA GLU A 268 -8.82 7.33 19.00
C GLU A 268 -9.60 7.13 17.71
N TYR A 269 -9.02 6.38 16.78
CA TYR A 269 -9.71 5.92 15.56
C TYR A 269 -9.10 4.64 15.00
N LEU A 270 -9.89 3.99 14.16
CA LEU A 270 -9.46 2.94 13.24
C LEU A 270 -9.63 3.50 11.82
N ASP A 271 -8.61 3.40 10.98
CA ASP A 271 -8.66 3.90 9.61
C ASP A 271 -8.22 2.85 8.57
N CYS A 272 -8.57 3.13 7.31
CA CYS A 272 -8.20 2.33 6.15
C CYS A 272 -8.14 3.18 4.89
N TYR A 273 -7.02 3.18 4.19
CA TYR A 273 -6.95 3.65 2.81
C TYR A 273 -7.17 2.46 1.88
N ASN A 274 -8.21 2.54 1.07
CA ASN A 274 -8.54 1.45 0.14
C ASN A 274 -9.23 1.97 -1.12
N ALA A 275 -8.84 1.40 -2.27
CA ALA A 275 -9.56 1.47 -3.53
C ALA A 275 -10.02 0.08 -3.96
N GLY A 276 -11.11 0.01 -4.70
CA GLY A 276 -11.65 -1.19 -5.32
C GLY A 276 -12.73 -1.90 -4.51
N ILE A 277 -12.70 -1.86 -3.18
CA ILE A 277 -13.80 -2.38 -2.35
C ILE A 277 -14.87 -1.29 -2.22
N PRO A 278 -16.13 -1.60 -2.51
CA PRO A 278 -17.23 -0.62 -2.47
C PRO A 278 -17.41 0.06 -1.12
N ALA A 279 -17.71 1.36 -1.13
CA ALA A 279 -17.89 2.16 0.10
C ALA A 279 -19.01 1.63 1.01
N GLU A 280 -20.08 1.06 0.43
CA GLU A 280 -21.14 0.42 1.19
C GLU A 280 -20.67 -0.83 1.96
N THR A 281 -19.68 -1.55 1.45
CA THR A 281 -19.07 -2.69 2.16
C THR A 281 -18.32 -2.22 3.41
N TRP A 282 -17.55 -1.14 3.30
CA TRP A 282 -16.88 -0.51 4.43
C TRP A 282 -17.89 0.07 5.43
N ARG A 283 -18.95 0.69 4.93
CA ARG A 283 -20.03 1.21 5.78
C ARG A 283 -20.72 0.09 6.56
N ALA A 284 -20.98 -1.04 5.93
CA ALA A 284 -21.56 -2.22 6.59
C ALA A 284 -20.59 -2.84 7.62
N ALA A 285 -19.29 -2.68 7.44
CA ALA A 285 -18.25 -3.05 8.42
C ALA A 285 -18.07 -1.99 9.53
N GLY A 286 -18.78 -0.88 9.47
CA GLY A 286 -18.79 0.17 10.50
C GLY A 286 -17.81 1.31 10.27
N LEU A 287 -17.22 1.45 9.06
CA LEU A 287 -16.35 2.56 8.70
C LEU A 287 -17.07 3.54 7.76
N ARG A 288 -16.77 4.83 7.90
CA ARG A 288 -17.25 5.89 7.01
C ARG A 288 -16.15 6.29 6.05
N GLU A 289 -16.51 6.67 4.85
CA GLU A 289 -15.58 7.37 3.96
C GLU A 289 -15.41 8.81 4.42
N ARG A 290 -14.17 9.27 4.49
CA ARG A 290 -13.84 10.67 4.67
C ARG A 290 -13.95 11.39 3.33
N LEU A 291 -14.87 12.34 3.25
CA LEU A 291 -15.11 13.13 2.05
C LEU A 291 -14.27 14.41 2.06
N LEU A 292 -13.98 14.93 0.87
CA LEU A 292 -13.30 16.22 0.76
C LEU A 292 -14.21 17.34 1.28
N GLY A 293 -13.71 18.12 2.23
CA GLY A 293 -14.44 19.28 2.77
C GLY A 293 -15.53 18.93 3.80
N ASP A 294 -15.60 17.72 4.30
CA ASP A 294 -16.55 17.31 5.36
C ASP A 294 -16.17 17.83 6.76
N GLY A 295 -15.04 18.52 6.88
CA GLY A 295 -14.55 19.06 8.16
C GLY A 295 -13.92 18.01 9.06
N VAL A 296 -13.88 16.74 8.65
CA VAL A 296 -13.27 15.67 9.42
C VAL A 296 -11.77 15.59 9.10
N THR A 297 -10.95 15.50 10.17
CA THR A 297 -9.51 15.21 10.02
C THR A 297 -9.20 13.86 10.65
N ILE A 298 -8.63 12.96 9.84
CA ILE A 298 -8.09 11.66 10.27
C ILE A 298 -6.62 11.63 9.83
N PRO A 299 -5.67 11.90 10.73
CA PRO A 299 -4.27 12.01 10.39
C PRO A 299 -3.67 10.76 9.81
N ASN A 300 -2.86 10.92 8.77
CA ASN A 300 -2.05 9.83 8.22
C ASN A 300 -0.65 9.78 8.85
N TYR A 301 0.00 10.94 9.01
CA TYR A 301 1.32 11.03 9.63
C TYR A 301 1.17 11.10 11.15
N LEU A 302 1.80 10.15 11.84
CA LEU A 302 1.61 9.92 13.28
C LEU A 302 2.91 10.00 14.09
N THR A 303 4.07 10.10 13.41
CA THR A 303 5.41 10.13 14.05
C THR A 303 6.34 11.13 13.36
N PRO A 304 6.37 12.40 13.78
CA PRO A 304 5.43 13.07 14.68
C PRO A 304 4.03 13.21 14.07
N PRO A 305 2.97 13.35 14.87
CA PRO A 305 1.63 13.50 14.34
C PRO A 305 1.45 14.86 13.65
N LEU A 306 0.84 14.80 12.45
CA LEU A 306 0.37 15.98 11.74
C LEU A 306 -1.16 15.93 11.70
N GLN A 307 -1.83 16.87 12.38
CA GLN A 307 -3.29 16.93 12.44
C GLN A 307 -3.86 17.53 11.14
N GLU A 308 -3.63 16.80 10.05
CA GLU A 308 -4.09 17.14 8.71
C GLU A 308 -4.47 15.89 7.93
N ASN A 309 -5.36 16.07 6.96
CA ASN A 309 -5.70 15.02 6.01
C ASN A 309 -4.63 14.91 4.93
N THR A 310 -4.27 13.69 4.58
CA THR A 310 -3.37 13.41 3.45
C THR A 310 -4.17 12.76 2.34
N GLU A 311 -4.15 13.38 1.15
CA GLU A 311 -4.78 12.81 -0.03
C GLU A 311 -3.76 12.00 -0.82
N TYR A 312 -4.07 10.74 -1.04
CA TYR A 312 -3.31 9.83 -1.90
C TYR A 312 -4.01 9.62 -3.22
N TYR A 313 -3.21 9.42 -4.25
CA TYR A 313 -3.68 9.03 -5.58
C TYR A 313 -2.98 7.75 -5.99
N TYR A 314 -3.63 6.97 -6.82
CA TYR A 314 -3.10 5.71 -7.33
C TYR A 314 -3.31 5.59 -8.82
N PHE A 315 -2.63 4.66 -9.47
CA PHE A 315 -3.02 4.16 -10.78
C PHE A 315 -3.08 2.63 -10.80
N THR A 316 -3.84 2.11 -11.76
CA THR A 316 -3.82 0.69 -12.14
C THR A 316 -3.91 0.56 -13.65
N SER A 317 -3.12 -0.36 -14.23
CA SER A 317 -3.19 -0.70 -15.66
C SER A 317 -4.39 -1.58 -16.01
N ALA A 318 -5.04 -2.20 -15.01
CA ALA A 318 -6.21 -3.06 -15.19
C ALA A 318 -7.16 -2.89 -14.01
N PRO A 319 -8.30 -2.19 -14.20
CA PRO A 319 -9.23 -1.89 -13.11
C PRO A 319 -10.12 -3.06 -12.69
N GLU A 320 -10.19 -4.13 -13.48
CA GLU A 320 -11.03 -5.27 -13.18
C GLU A 320 -10.55 -6.03 -11.94
N ASN A 321 -11.41 -6.17 -10.93
CA ASN A 321 -11.11 -6.78 -9.63
C ASN A 321 -9.91 -6.13 -8.91
N PHE A 322 -9.57 -4.91 -9.30
CA PHE A 322 -8.46 -4.19 -8.69
C PHE A 322 -8.80 -3.78 -7.25
N VAL A 323 -7.86 -4.05 -6.34
CA VAL A 323 -7.93 -3.61 -4.95
C VAL A 323 -6.56 -3.12 -4.51
N LEU A 324 -6.54 -1.97 -3.85
CA LEU A 324 -5.32 -1.36 -3.32
C LEU A 324 -5.52 -0.99 -1.86
N PHE A 325 -4.51 -1.28 -1.06
CA PHE A 325 -4.43 -0.89 0.35
C PHE A 325 -3.20 -0.05 0.67
N LYS A 326 -3.18 0.52 1.86
CA LYS A 326 -2.08 1.37 2.34
C LYS A 326 -0.72 0.68 2.30
N ALA A 327 -0.64 -0.62 2.63
CA ALA A 327 0.62 -1.35 2.66
C ALA A 327 1.10 -1.86 1.30
N ASP A 328 0.33 -1.65 0.24
CA ASP A 328 0.71 -2.10 -1.08
C ASP A 328 1.91 -1.32 -1.65
N GLY A 329 2.79 -2.06 -2.33
CA GLY A 329 4.03 -1.52 -2.84
C GLY A 329 4.99 -1.12 -1.72
N ASP A 330 5.50 0.10 -1.80
CA ASP A 330 6.45 0.68 -0.84
C ASP A 330 5.79 1.60 0.20
N GLN A 331 4.46 1.64 0.24
CA GLN A 331 3.74 2.50 1.17
C GLN A 331 3.61 1.86 2.57
N ASP A 332 3.04 2.60 3.53
CA ASP A 332 3.11 2.29 4.96
C ASP A 332 4.55 1.99 5.42
N ARG A 333 5.40 2.98 5.24
CA ARG A 333 6.80 2.98 5.65
C ARG A 333 7.09 4.16 6.59
N PRO A 334 8.16 4.09 7.41
CA PRO A 334 8.56 5.23 8.24
C PRO A 334 8.91 6.44 7.37
N ASN A 335 8.58 7.62 7.88
CA ASN A 335 9.04 8.87 7.30
C ASN A 335 10.47 9.13 7.78
N LEU A 336 11.43 8.67 6.99
CA LEU A 336 12.85 8.87 7.25
C LEU A 336 13.31 10.06 6.40
N GLY A 337 13.27 11.23 7.00
CA GLY A 337 13.79 12.47 6.39
C GLY A 337 15.29 12.44 6.16
#